data_0425c055a58e36125fd89e702ad62bde
#
_entry.id   0425c055a58e36125fd89e702ad62bde
#
_cell.length_a   1.000
_cell.length_b   1.000
_cell.length_c   1.000
_cell.angle_alpha   90.00
_cell.angle_beta   90.00
_cell.angle_gamma   90.00
#
_symmetry.space_group_name_H-M   'P 1'
#
loop_
_entity.id
_entity.type
_entity.pdbx_description
1 polymer ?
#
loop_
_entity_poly.entity_id
_entity_poly.type
_entity_poly.pdbx_seq_one_letter_code
_entity_poly.pdbx_strand_id
1 'polypeptide(L)'
;KHIENTNPSVTDILHYDFDVIKRMLQILEEATKCLDEDKPISKENFSDMVQIITNFSDKHHQEKEDKVLFPALKVKNEGEKKDFLGRLLMEHVSARDEMRNLSGALNSFYHGKKAKKKIAKIVRSYIEDMEKHIEMEEKILFPWINKTLTPDEQVMFVKKFKKKEKEDLDAGVHEKY
;
A
#
# COMPACT_ATOMS: atom_id res chain seq x y z
N LYS A 1 -16.70 -27.57 -14.94
CA LYS A 1 -15.99 -26.33 -15.32
C LYS A 1 -14.61 -26.43 -14.70
N HIS A 2 -13.59 -26.64 -15.54
CA HIS A 2 -12.19 -26.70 -15.15
C HIS A 2 -11.79 -25.33 -14.56
N ILE A 3 -11.44 -25.31 -13.29
CA ILE A 3 -10.62 -24.25 -12.72
C ILE A 3 -9.22 -24.55 -13.25
N GLU A 4 -8.81 -23.86 -14.27
CA GLU A 4 -7.41 -23.86 -14.70
C GLU A 4 -6.59 -23.42 -13.50
N ASN A 5 -5.71 -24.28 -13.07
CA ASN A 5 -4.77 -24.06 -11.96
C ASN A 5 -3.64 -23.16 -12.47
N THR A 6 -4.00 -21.94 -12.90
CA THR A 6 -3.05 -20.95 -13.33
C THR A 6 -2.36 -20.39 -12.10
N ASN A 7 -1.07 -20.67 -11.94
CA ASN A 7 -0.26 -19.98 -10.94
C ASN A 7 -0.40 -18.48 -11.17
N PRO A 8 -0.66 -17.68 -10.12
CA PRO A 8 -0.83 -16.25 -10.26
C PRO A 8 0.45 -15.62 -10.83
N SER A 9 0.30 -14.59 -11.66
CA SER A 9 1.40 -13.76 -12.12
C SER A 9 1.85 -12.79 -11.00
N VAL A 10 2.99 -12.13 -11.22
CA VAL A 10 3.46 -11.05 -10.32
C VAL A 10 2.39 -9.96 -10.19
N THR A 11 1.82 -9.53 -11.30
CA THR A 11 0.79 -8.47 -11.31
C THR A 11 -0.54 -8.94 -10.71
N ASP A 12 -0.90 -10.22 -10.79
CA ASP A 12 -2.11 -10.73 -10.11
C ASP A 12 -1.99 -10.60 -8.59
N ILE A 13 -0.81 -10.86 -8.03
CA ILE A 13 -0.56 -10.71 -6.60
C ILE A 13 -0.64 -9.24 -6.20
N LEU A 14 -0.01 -8.34 -6.95
CA LEU A 14 -0.05 -6.91 -6.68
C LEU A 14 -1.46 -6.32 -6.84
N HIS A 15 -2.24 -6.77 -7.84
CA HIS A 15 -3.65 -6.40 -7.98
C HIS A 15 -4.49 -6.82 -6.77
N TYR A 16 -4.28 -8.03 -6.27
CA TYR A 16 -4.96 -8.48 -5.05
C TYR A 16 -4.66 -7.57 -3.86
N ASP A 17 -3.38 -7.21 -3.68
CA ASP A 17 -2.98 -6.28 -2.63
C ASP A 17 -3.68 -4.92 -2.80
N PHE A 18 -3.76 -4.40 -4.03
CA PHE A 18 -4.46 -3.14 -4.32
C PHE A 18 -5.95 -3.20 -4.04
N ASP A 19 -6.62 -4.32 -4.33
CA ASP A 19 -8.03 -4.50 -3.99
C ASP A 19 -8.26 -4.41 -2.47
N VAL A 20 -7.35 -4.99 -1.69
CA VAL A 20 -7.38 -4.90 -0.23
C VAL A 20 -7.11 -3.46 0.23
N ILE A 21 -6.07 -2.82 -0.30
CA ILE A 21 -5.72 -1.43 0.04
C ILE A 21 -6.88 -0.48 -0.29
N LYS A 22 -7.47 -0.58 -1.48
CA LYS A 22 -8.62 0.25 -1.89
C LYS A 22 -9.80 0.12 -0.91
N ARG A 23 -10.10 -1.09 -0.43
CA ARG A 23 -11.13 -1.31 0.60
C ARG A 23 -10.76 -0.67 1.93
N MET A 24 -9.52 -0.78 2.35
CA MET A 24 -9.02 -0.13 3.57
C MET A 24 -9.12 1.40 3.48
N LEU A 25 -8.78 2.00 2.33
CA LEU A 25 -8.92 3.43 2.09
C LEU A 25 -10.39 3.88 2.16
N GLN A 26 -11.33 3.09 1.62
CA GLN A 26 -12.76 3.37 1.75
C GLN A 26 -13.23 3.38 3.21
N ILE A 27 -12.81 2.40 4.01
CA ILE A 27 -13.12 2.34 5.44
C ILE A 27 -12.54 3.55 6.17
N LEU A 28 -11.31 3.94 5.85
CA LEU A 28 -10.65 5.10 6.44
C LEU A 28 -11.37 6.41 6.08
N GLU A 29 -11.85 6.55 4.84
CA GLU A 29 -12.63 7.71 4.41
C GLU A 29 -13.96 7.79 5.16
N GLU A 30 -14.69 6.67 5.34
CA GLU A 30 -15.93 6.65 6.12
C GLU A 30 -15.69 7.03 7.60
N ALA A 31 -14.60 6.51 8.20
CA ALA A 31 -14.21 6.90 9.55
C ALA A 31 -13.87 8.40 9.63
N THR A 32 -13.26 8.96 8.58
CA THR A 32 -12.90 10.38 8.50
C THR A 32 -14.14 11.27 8.40
N LYS A 33 -15.19 10.85 7.69
CA LYS A 33 -16.50 11.55 7.69
C LYS A 33 -17.11 11.65 9.09
N CYS A 34 -16.94 10.61 9.93
CA CYS A 34 -17.37 10.68 11.33
C CYS A 34 -16.66 11.80 12.11
N LEU A 35 -15.35 12.06 11.81
CA LEU A 35 -14.62 13.17 12.43
C LEU A 35 -15.18 14.54 12.01
N ASP A 36 -15.56 14.72 10.74
CA ASP A 36 -16.10 15.98 10.25
C ASP A 36 -17.49 16.25 10.79
N GLU A 37 -18.32 15.23 10.90
CA GLU A 37 -19.69 15.32 11.37
C GLU A 37 -19.80 15.29 12.92
N ASP A 38 -18.66 15.24 13.60
CA ASP A 38 -18.56 15.14 15.07
C ASP A 38 -19.33 13.92 15.64
N LYS A 39 -19.41 12.85 14.83
CA LYS A 39 -19.98 11.57 15.21
C LYS A 39 -19.04 10.79 16.12
N PRO A 40 -19.60 9.88 16.96
CA PRO A 40 -18.76 9.07 17.85
C PRO A 40 -17.82 8.16 17.07
N ILE A 41 -16.52 8.32 17.26
CA ILE A 41 -15.49 7.39 16.88
C ILE A 41 -14.39 7.43 17.95
N SER A 42 -13.94 6.26 18.41
CA SER A 42 -12.87 6.24 19.39
C SER A 42 -11.51 6.48 18.72
N LYS A 43 -10.60 7.08 19.48
CA LYS A 43 -9.21 7.26 19.07
C LYS A 43 -8.57 5.90 18.80
N GLU A 44 -8.83 4.93 19.67
CA GLU A 44 -8.29 3.59 19.59
C GLU A 44 -8.69 2.93 18.28
N ASN A 45 -9.97 2.92 17.93
CA ASN A 45 -10.46 2.35 16.67
C ASN A 45 -9.84 3.03 15.46
N PHE A 46 -9.71 4.37 15.49
CA PHE A 46 -9.09 5.11 14.40
C PHE A 46 -7.58 4.79 14.29
N SER A 47 -6.89 4.70 15.42
CA SER A 47 -5.47 4.32 15.46
C SER A 47 -5.25 2.90 14.94
N ASP A 48 -6.11 1.96 15.29
CA ASP A 48 -6.04 0.57 14.81
C ASP A 48 -6.21 0.51 13.29
N MET A 49 -7.19 1.24 12.72
CA MET A 49 -7.34 1.33 11.26
C MET A 49 -6.07 1.87 10.59
N VAL A 50 -5.50 2.94 11.11
CA VAL A 50 -4.24 3.52 10.59
C VAL A 50 -3.10 2.52 10.67
N GLN A 51 -2.98 1.78 11.76
CA GLN A 51 -1.94 0.77 11.94
C GLN A 51 -2.10 -0.40 10.97
N ILE A 52 -3.33 -0.89 10.76
CA ILE A 52 -3.62 -1.96 9.80
C ILE A 52 -3.23 -1.53 8.39
N ILE A 53 -3.66 -0.35 7.96
CA ILE A 53 -3.34 0.18 6.63
C ILE A 53 -1.84 0.33 6.46
N THR A 54 -1.15 0.92 7.45
CA THR A 54 0.31 1.10 7.40
C THR A 54 1.03 -0.25 7.28
N ASN A 55 0.65 -1.23 8.06
CA ASN A 55 1.29 -2.54 8.02
C ASN A 55 1.04 -3.24 6.68
N PHE A 56 -0.18 -3.20 6.16
CA PHE A 56 -0.51 -3.87 4.91
C PHE A 56 0.08 -3.13 3.70
N SER A 57 -0.14 -1.82 3.59
CA SER A 57 0.34 -1.02 2.47
C SER A 57 1.87 -0.94 2.41
N ASP A 58 2.52 -0.68 3.54
CA ASP A 58 3.98 -0.50 3.58
C ASP A 58 4.72 -1.84 3.65
N LYS A 59 4.53 -2.63 4.71
CA LYS A 59 5.34 -3.83 4.93
C LYS A 59 4.93 -4.99 4.04
N HIS A 60 3.63 -5.18 3.81
CA HIS A 60 3.18 -6.31 3.00
C HIS A 60 3.28 -6.01 1.50
N HIS A 61 2.79 -4.86 1.03
CA HIS A 61 2.75 -4.51 -0.39
C HIS A 61 4.03 -3.81 -0.87
N GLN A 62 4.30 -2.58 -0.42
CA GLN A 62 5.42 -1.77 -0.94
C GLN A 62 6.78 -2.44 -0.78
N GLU A 63 7.01 -3.21 0.28
CA GLU A 63 8.28 -3.92 0.42
C GLU A 63 8.48 -5.04 -0.62
N LYS A 64 7.43 -5.65 -1.18
CA LYS A 64 7.57 -6.57 -2.32
C LYS A 64 8.13 -5.84 -3.53
N GLU A 65 7.71 -4.61 -3.74
CA GLU A 65 8.19 -3.77 -4.84
C GLU A 65 9.57 -3.22 -4.57
N ASP A 66 9.75 -2.52 -3.45
CA ASP A 66 11.00 -1.84 -3.10
C ASP A 66 12.19 -2.79 -2.97
N LYS A 67 11.98 -3.95 -2.33
CA LYS A 67 13.07 -4.88 -1.99
C LYS A 67 13.23 -6.02 -2.98
N VAL A 68 12.19 -6.40 -3.71
CA VAL A 68 12.21 -7.60 -4.57
C VAL A 68 12.10 -7.24 -6.04
N LEU A 69 11.08 -6.49 -6.45
CA LEU A 69 10.74 -6.28 -7.86
C LEU A 69 11.54 -5.13 -8.50
N PHE A 70 11.52 -3.95 -7.89
CA PHE A 70 12.13 -2.74 -8.47
C PHE A 70 13.64 -2.84 -8.66
N PRO A 71 14.42 -3.45 -7.74
CA PRO A 71 15.85 -3.67 -7.99
C PRO A 71 16.13 -4.47 -9.27
N ALA A 72 15.34 -5.52 -9.51
CA ALA A 72 15.49 -6.35 -10.70
C ALA A 72 15.04 -5.62 -11.99
N LEU A 73 13.97 -4.85 -11.92
CA LEU A 73 13.52 -4.03 -13.06
C LEU A 73 14.53 -2.92 -13.39
N LYS A 74 15.18 -2.32 -12.40
CA LYS A 74 16.22 -1.30 -12.61
C LYS A 74 17.43 -1.82 -13.37
N VAL A 75 17.85 -3.06 -13.11
CA VAL A 75 18.97 -3.68 -13.80
C VAL A 75 18.67 -3.91 -15.29
N LYS A 76 17.41 -4.19 -15.61
CA LYS A 76 16.97 -4.50 -16.99
C LYS A 76 16.67 -3.26 -17.84
N ASN A 77 16.58 -2.09 -17.25
CA ASN A 77 16.07 -0.90 -17.89
C ASN A 77 16.94 0.32 -17.63
N GLU A 78 16.91 1.26 -18.58
CA GLU A 78 17.61 2.54 -18.53
C GLU A 78 16.65 3.69 -18.89
N GLY A 79 17.10 4.92 -18.69
CA GLY A 79 16.37 6.13 -19.08
C GLY A 79 15.05 6.29 -18.33
N GLU A 80 14.01 6.70 -19.05
CA GLU A 80 12.70 7.06 -18.49
C GLU A 80 12.05 6.00 -17.59
N LYS A 81 12.28 4.71 -17.88
CA LYS A 81 11.75 3.62 -17.06
C LYS A 81 12.42 3.53 -15.70
N LYS A 82 13.73 3.78 -15.66
CA LYS A 82 14.47 3.85 -14.40
C LYS A 82 14.06 5.06 -13.57
N ASP A 83 13.82 6.19 -14.23
CA ASP A 83 13.33 7.41 -13.58
C ASP A 83 11.90 7.22 -13.07
N PHE A 84 11.06 6.50 -13.81
CA PHE A 84 9.71 6.15 -13.38
C PHE A 84 9.72 5.31 -12.08
N LEU A 85 10.57 4.26 -12.00
CA LEU A 85 10.73 3.50 -10.75
C LEU A 85 11.27 4.36 -9.60
N GLY A 86 12.14 5.32 -9.90
CA GLY A 86 12.63 6.29 -8.92
C GLY A 86 11.50 7.14 -8.33
N ARG A 87 10.56 7.58 -9.18
CA ARG A 87 9.37 8.32 -8.73
C ARG A 87 8.46 7.49 -7.85
N LEU A 88 8.15 6.25 -8.23
CA LEU A 88 7.34 5.34 -7.40
C LEU A 88 7.97 5.13 -6.02
N LEU A 89 9.28 4.92 -5.96
CA LEU A 89 10.00 4.81 -4.67
C LEU A 89 9.88 6.08 -3.82
N MET A 90 9.92 7.26 -4.42
CA MET A 90 9.73 8.53 -3.69
C MET A 90 8.29 8.68 -3.19
N GLU A 91 7.30 8.22 -3.96
CA GLU A 91 5.89 8.20 -3.55
C GLU A 91 5.68 7.26 -2.36
N HIS A 92 6.34 6.08 -2.34
CA HIS A 92 6.34 5.19 -1.18
C HIS A 92 6.93 5.86 0.08
N VAL A 93 8.02 6.60 -0.07
CA VAL A 93 8.61 7.37 1.05
C VAL A 93 7.63 8.43 1.55
N SER A 94 7.00 9.17 0.63
CA SER A 94 6.00 10.19 0.97
C SER A 94 4.81 9.59 1.72
N ALA A 95 4.26 8.47 1.25
CA ALA A 95 3.15 7.79 1.90
C ALA A 95 3.49 7.35 3.34
N ARG A 96 4.70 6.82 3.54
CA ARG A 96 5.19 6.45 4.88
C ARG A 96 5.33 7.67 5.81
N ASP A 97 5.78 8.80 5.28
CA ASP A 97 5.90 10.05 6.04
C ASP A 97 4.52 10.60 6.41
N GLU A 98 3.55 10.54 5.51
CA GLU A 98 2.16 10.94 5.79
C GLU A 98 1.54 10.10 6.91
N MET A 99 1.74 8.77 6.88
CA MET A 99 1.25 7.89 7.94
C MET A 99 1.93 8.13 9.28
N ARG A 100 3.21 8.47 9.30
CA ARG A 100 3.91 8.91 10.52
C ARG A 100 3.34 10.22 11.05
N ASN A 101 3.08 11.19 10.17
CA ASN A 101 2.46 12.46 10.54
C ASN A 101 1.04 12.26 11.08
N LEU A 102 0.27 11.35 10.49
CA LEU A 102 -1.05 10.99 10.96
C LEU A 102 -1.00 10.37 12.35
N SER A 103 -0.10 9.40 12.58
CA SER A 103 0.11 8.79 13.89
C SER A 103 0.48 9.83 14.95
N GLY A 104 1.33 10.80 14.60
CA GLY A 104 1.65 11.94 15.47
C GLY A 104 0.45 12.83 15.77
N ALA A 105 -0.37 13.13 14.76
CA ALA A 105 -1.58 13.94 14.90
C ALA A 105 -2.65 13.27 15.79
N LEU A 106 -2.73 11.94 15.76
CA LEU A 106 -3.66 11.17 16.59
C LEU A 106 -3.39 11.35 18.09
N ASN A 107 -2.18 11.67 18.49
CA ASN A 107 -1.89 12.01 19.89
C ASN A 107 -2.65 13.26 20.35
N SER A 108 -3.05 14.13 19.42
CA SER A 108 -3.86 15.33 19.68
C SER A 108 -5.36 15.10 19.51
N PHE A 109 -5.83 13.87 19.31
CA PHE A 109 -7.21 13.54 18.96
C PHE A 109 -8.25 14.13 19.92
N TYR A 110 -7.95 14.16 21.22
CA TYR A 110 -8.84 14.67 22.26
C TYR A 110 -8.84 16.22 22.39
N HIS A 111 -8.00 16.93 21.66
CA HIS A 111 -7.90 18.39 21.73
C HIS A 111 -8.96 19.14 20.90
N GLY A 112 -10.08 18.49 20.60
CA GLY A 112 -11.28 19.11 20.05
C GLY A 112 -11.31 19.23 18.52
N LYS A 113 -12.30 19.98 18.02
CA LYS A 113 -12.62 20.07 16.57
C LYS A 113 -11.45 20.46 15.68
N LYS A 114 -10.54 21.32 16.15
CA LYS A 114 -9.36 21.74 15.35
C LYS A 114 -8.41 20.58 15.09
N ALA A 115 -8.18 19.73 16.08
CA ALA A 115 -7.34 18.53 15.94
C ALA A 115 -7.99 17.51 15.00
N LYS A 116 -9.29 17.23 15.16
CA LYS A 116 -10.06 16.33 14.28
C LYS A 116 -10.01 16.80 12.82
N LYS A 117 -10.19 18.10 12.55
CA LYS A 117 -10.07 18.64 11.18
C LYS A 117 -8.67 18.48 10.59
N LYS A 118 -7.61 18.64 11.41
CA LYS A 118 -6.25 18.41 10.97
C LYS A 118 -6.03 16.93 10.59
N ILE A 119 -6.51 16.00 11.40
CA ILE A 119 -6.47 14.56 11.13
C ILE A 119 -7.18 14.27 9.82
N ALA A 120 -8.43 14.72 9.67
CA ALA A 120 -9.22 14.52 8.45
C ALA A 120 -8.52 15.03 7.18
N LYS A 121 -7.85 16.19 7.27
CA LYS A 121 -7.06 16.74 6.14
C LYS A 121 -5.89 15.82 5.76
N ILE A 122 -5.13 15.33 6.73
CA ILE A 122 -3.99 14.43 6.48
C ILE A 122 -4.49 13.14 5.84
N VAL A 123 -5.56 12.55 6.37
CA VAL A 123 -6.14 11.31 5.84
C VAL A 123 -6.56 11.47 4.39
N ARG A 124 -7.27 12.54 4.04
CA ARG A 124 -7.73 12.77 2.66
C ARG A 124 -6.58 12.97 1.69
N SER A 125 -5.53 13.70 2.11
CA SER A 125 -4.31 13.82 1.32
C SER A 125 -3.71 12.45 1.01
N TYR A 126 -3.55 11.63 2.04
CA TYR A 126 -3.02 10.27 1.90
C TYR A 126 -3.87 9.40 0.97
N ILE A 127 -5.21 9.42 1.12
CA ILE A 127 -6.12 8.65 0.26
C ILE A 127 -5.97 9.08 -1.19
N GLU A 128 -6.00 10.39 -1.47
CA GLU A 128 -5.87 10.93 -2.83
C GLU A 128 -4.54 10.53 -3.47
N ASP A 129 -3.44 10.62 -2.74
CA ASP A 129 -2.12 10.29 -3.24
C ASP A 129 -1.96 8.78 -3.46
N MET A 130 -2.49 7.94 -2.58
CA MET A 130 -2.51 6.48 -2.76
C MET A 130 -3.38 6.05 -3.95
N GLU A 131 -4.54 6.66 -4.16
CA GLU A 131 -5.39 6.36 -5.32
C GLU A 131 -4.68 6.69 -6.64
N LYS A 132 -4.01 7.84 -6.73
CA LYS A 132 -3.22 8.22 -7.91
C LYS A 132 -2.03 7.28 -8.14
N HIS A 133 -1.35 6.90 -7.06
CA HIS A 133 -0.22 5.97 -7.09
C HIS A 133 -0.66 4.60 -7.64
N ILE A 134 -1.72 4.02 -7.08
CA ILE A 134 -2.29 2.75 -7.53
C ILE A 134 -2.70 2.83 -9.01
N GLU A 135 -3.38 3.91 -9.42
CA GLU A 135 -3.79 4.11 -10.81
C GLU A 135 -2.58 4.15 -11.77
N MET A 136 -1.51 4.80 -11.36
CA MET A 136 -0.27 4.88 -12.16
C MET A 136 0.38 3.51 -12.31
N GLU A 137 0.43 2.72 -11.25
CA GLU A 137 0.98 1.37 -11.31
C GLU A 137 0.11 0.43 -12.16
N GLU A 138 -1.19 0.43 -11.97
CA GLU A 138 -2.10 -0.38 -12.76
C GLU A 138 -2.03 -0.04 -14.27
N LYS A 139 -1.90 1.23 -14.62
CA LYS A 139 -1.87 1.70 -16.01
C LYS A 139 -0.52 1.59 -16.69
N ILE A 140 0.57 1.75 -15.96
CA ILE A 140 1.92 1.87 -16.53
C ILE A 140 2.84 0.75 -16.08
N LEU A 141 2.96 0.53 -14.78
CA LEU A 141 3.90 -0.44 -14.22
C LEU A 141 3.50 -1.88 -14.57
N PHE A 142 2.24 -2.25 -14.37
CA PHE A 142 1.80 -3.63 -14.58
C PHE A 142 1.89 -4.09 -16.04
N PRO A 143 1.43 -3.32 -17.05
CA PRO A 143 1.69 -3.68 -18.45
C PRO A 143 3.18 -3.79 -18.77
N TRP A 144 4.00 -2.94 -18.18
CA TRP A 144 5.44 -3.02 -18.37
C TRP A 144 6.04 -4.27 -17.72
N ILE A 145 5.68 -4.62 -16.50
CA ILE A 145 6.10 -5.87 -15.84
C ILE A 145 5.78 -7.07 -16.71
N ASN A 146 4.52 -7.18 -17.17
CA ASN A 146 4.05 -8.30 -17.99
C ASN A 146 4.77 -8.42 -19.32
N LYS A 147 5.24 -7.30 -19.88
CA LYS A 147 6.03 -7.28 -21.12
C LYS A 147 7.52 -7.62 -20.90
N THR A 148 8.04 -7.33 -19.71
CA THR A 148 9.49 -7.36 -19.42
C THR A 148 9.94 -8.67 -18.79
N LEU A 149 9.10 -9.25 -17.92
CA LEU A 149 9.44 -10.48 -17.23
C LEU A 149 9.15 -11.71 -18.10
N THR A 150 10.15 -12.59 -18.23
CA THR A 150 9.98 -13.91 -18.84
C THR A 150 9.09 -14.81 -17.97
N PRO A 151 8.50 -15.91 -18.51
CA PRO A 151 7.73 -16.87 -17.72
C PRO A 151 8.50 -17.41 -16.51
N ASP A 152 9.78 -17.73 -16.67
CA ASP A 152 10.61 -18.23 -15.57
C ASP A 152 10.85 -17.17 -14.49
N GLU A 153 11.02 -15.91 -14.88
CA GLU A 153 11.13 -14.79 -13.96
C GLU A 153 9.83 -14.53 -13.22
N GLN A 154 8.68 -14.65 -13.88
CA GLN A 154 7.37 -14.56 -13.23
C GLN A 154 7.28 -15.61 -12.09
N VAL A 155 7.60 -16.86 -12.37
CA VAL A 155 7.59 -17.94 -11.37
C VAL A 155 8.56 -17.64 -10.21
N MET A 156 9.76 -17.14 -10.54
CA MET A 156 10.79 -16.80 -9.54
C MET A 156 10.30 -15.67 -8.61
N PHE A 157 9.72 -14.60 -9.16
CA PHE A 157 9.24 -13.47 -8.36
C PHE A 157 8.03 -13.84 -7.51
N VAL A 158 7.10 -14.64 -8.03
CA VAL A 158 5.98 -15.17 -7.24
C VAL A 158 6.47 -15.96 -6.03
N LYS A 159 7.49 -16.82 -6.21
CA LYS A 159 8.10 -17.54 -5.09
C LYS A 159 8.75 -16.60 -4.07
N LYS A 160 9.45 -15.54 -4.52
CA LYS A 160 10.07 -14.55 -3.64
C LYS A 160 9.01 -13.76 -2.86
N PHE A 161 7.89 -13.39 -3.48
CA PHE A 161 6.78 -12.72 -2.82
C PHE A 161 6.18 -13.60 -1.72
N LYS A 162 5.86 -14.86 -2.04
CA LYS A 162 5.35 -15.84 -1.05
C LYS A 162 6.31 -16.06 0.13
N LYS A 163 7.64 -16.09 -0.16
CA LYS A 163 8.65 -16.20 0.91
C LYS A 163 8.61 -14.99 1.83
N LYS A 164 8.56 -13.77 1.25
CA LYS A 164 8.48 -12.54 2.03
C LYS A 164 7.21 -12.48 2.86
N GLU A 165 6.06 -12.82 2.31
CA GLU A 165 4.80 -12.88 3.03
C GLU A 165 4.85 -13.83 4.23
N LYS A 166 5.51 -14.99 4.06
CA LYS A 166 5.70 -15.93 5.15
C LYS A 166 6.63 -15.36 6.24
N GLU A 167 7.71 -14.70 5.86
CA GLU A 167 8.64 -14.05 6.81
C GLU A 167 7.92 -12.94 7.60
N ASP A 168 7.03 -12.18 6.97
CA ASP A 168 6.21 -11.16 7.61
C ASP A 168 5.19 -11.78 8.59
N LEU A 169 4.59 -12.93 8.24
CA LEU A 169 3.71 -13.70 9.13
C LEU A 169 4.46 -14.23 10.35
N ASP A 170 5.62 -14.86 10.14
CA ASP A 170 6.44 -15.43 11.22
C ASP A 170 6.97 -14.32 12.16
N ALA A 171 7.14 -13.10 11.65
CA ALA A 171 7.48 -11.92 12.46
C ALA A 171 6.30 -11.31 13.23
N GLY A 172 5.11 -11.94 13.22
CA GLY A 172 3.93 -11.50 13.96
C GLY A 172 3.21 -10.29 13.35
N VAL A 173 3.49 -9.95 12.10
CA VAL A 173 2.84 -8.81 11.42
C VAL A 173 1.35 -9.08 11.17
N HIS A 174 0.95 -10.35 11.07
CA HIS A 174 -0.41 -10.78 10.82
C HIS A 174 -1.16 -11.37 12.02
N GLU A 175 -0.47 -11.67 13.13
CA GLU A 175 -1.12 -12.28 14.30
C GLU A 175 -2.05 -11.34 15.10
N LYS A 176 -2.12 -10.07 14.72
CA LYS A 176 -2.94 -9.07 15.41
C LYS A 176 -4.26 -8.75 14.73
N TYR A 177 -4.58 -9.37 13.55
CA TYR A 177 -5.76 -8.95 12.79
C TYR A 177 -6.55 -10.12 12.21
#